data_26c3c5848769cf8436ca799622b8ec86
#
_entry.id   26c3c5848769cf8436ca799622b8ec86
#
_cell.length_a   1.000
_cell.length_b   1.000
_cell.length_c   1.000
_cell.angle_alpha   90.00
_cell.angle_beta   90.00
_cell.angle_gamma   90.00
#
_symmetry.space_group_name_H-M   'P 1'
#
loop_
_entity.id
_entity.type
_entity.pdbx_description
1 polymer ?
#
loop_
_entity_poly.entity_id
_entity_poly.type
_entity_poly.pdbx_seq_one_letter_code
_entity_poly.pdbx_strand_id
1 'polypeptide(L)'
;QLMPRFGKKSKERLKGVDAKLVNVLNETIKHFDFTVIEGVRSLETQKEYVAKGASKTLKSKHIEGKAVDIAPYPVDYDDEERFVYLGGFVLGVASQLGVKLRWGLDWDRDTYTKDTGFRDAGHFEIKE
;
A
#
# COMPACT_ATOMS: atom_id res chain seq x y z
N GLN A 1 27.28 -1.84 -3.54
CA GLN A 1 25.92 -1.66 -4.06
C GLN A 1 25.04 -1.04 -2.97
N LEU A 2 24.37 0.05 -3.31
CA LEU A 2 23.51 0.74 -2.38
C LEU A 2 22.17 0.03 -2.23
N MET A 3 21.67 -0.04 -0.99
CA MET A 3 20.31 -0.50 -0.75
C MET A 3 19.32 0.54 -1.27
N PRO A 4 18.18 0.10 -1.82
CA PRO A 4 17.11 1.03 -2.16
C PRO A 4 16.65 1.80 -0.90
N ARG A 5 16.18 3.03 -1.12
CA ARG A 5 15.61 3.86 -0.05
C ARG A 5 14.61 4.83 -0.64
N PHE A 6 13.75 5.36 0.20
CA PHE A 6 12.73 6.31 -0.23
C PHE A 6 13.34 7.60 -0.75
N GLY A 7 12.82 8.07 -1.87
CA GLY A 7 13.08 9.41 -2.36
C GLY A 7 12.27 10.45 -1.59
N LYS A 8 12.48 11.71 -1.93
CA LYS A 8 11.85 12.84 -1.25
C LYS A 8 10.31 12.78 -1.28
N LYS A 9 9.72 12.49 -2.44
CA LYS A 9 8.25 12.42 -2.57
C LYS A 9 7.65 11.31 -1.74
N SER A 10 8.28 10.14 -1.73
CA SER A 10 7.80 9.02 -0.91
C SER A 10 7.84 9.37 0.57
N LYS A 11 8.93 10.00 1.03
CA LYS A 11 9.03 10.44 2.42
C LYS A 11 7.92 11.42 2.79
N GLU A 12 7.62 12.37 1.91
CA GLU A 12 6.54 13.33 2.15
C GLU A 12 5.18 12.64 2.21
N ARG A 13 4.93 11.68 1.31
CA ARG A 13 3.67 10.94 1.26
C ARG A 13 3.46 10.03 2.47
N LEU A 14 4.54 9.64 3.16
CA LEU A 14 4.45 8.84 4.38
C LEU A 14 4.16 9.66 5.63
N LYS A 15 4.20 10.99 5.57
CA LYS A 15 3.89 11.83 6.74
C LYS A 15 2.45 11.59 7.18
N GLY A 16 2.28 11.32 8.47
CA GLY A 16 0.96 11.06 9.07
C GLY A 16 0.47 9.63 8.92
N VAL A 17 1.18 8.79 8.19
CA VAL A 17 0.84 7.36 8.09
C VAL A 17 1.20 6.67 9.40
N ASP A 18 0.37 5.70 9.81
CA ASP A 18 0.58 4.92 11.03
C ASP A 18 1.99 4.37 11.12
N ALA A 19 2.63 4.53 12.28
CA ALA A 19 4.02 4.13 12.50
C ALA A 19 4.27 2.64 12.22
N LYS A 20 3.32 1.77 12.51
CA LYS A 20 3.46 0.33 12.25
C LYS A 20 3.55 0.06 10.76
N LEU A 21 2.73 0.74 9.97
CA LEU A 21 2.75 0.61 8.52
C LEU A 21 4.06 1.18 7.95
N VAL A 22 4.48 2.34 8.44
CA VAL A 22 5.75 2.94 8.02
C VAL A 22 6.93 2.02 8.32
N ASN A 23 6.94 1.37 9.48
CA ASN A 23 8.01 0.43 9.85
C ASN A 23 8.07 -0.76 8.88
N VAL A 24 6.93 -1.29 8.47
CA VAL A 24 6.87 -2.37 7.47
C VAL A 24 7.49 -1.89 6.16
N LEU A 25 7.13 -0.69 5.72
CA LEU A 25 7.64 -0.15 4.46
C LEU A 25 9.14 0.17 4.53
N ASN A 26 9.62 0.68 5.67
CA ASN A 26 11.04 0.94 5.87
C ASN A 26 11.89 -0.34 5.81
N GLU A 27 11.38 -1.45 6.32
CA GLU A 27 12.08 -2.73 6.18
C GLU A 27 12.00 -3.25 4.76
N THR A 28 10.84 -3.15 4.13
CA THR A 28 10.64 -3.64 2.76
C THR A 28 11.55 -2.93 1.77
N ILE A 29 11.68 -1.59 1.87
CA ILE A 29 12.44 -0.80 0.88
C ILE A 29 13.92 -1.18 0.86
N LYS A 30 14.46 -1.71 1.95
CA LYS A 30 15.85 -2.15 2.01
C LYS A 30 16.14 -3.29 1.03
N HIS A 31 15.12 -4.03 0.65
CA HIS A 31 15.26 -5.27 -0.14
C HIS A 31 14.54 -5.23 -1.49
N PHE A 32 13.53 -4.38 -1.62
CA PHE A 32 12.69 -4.31 -2.82
C PHE A 32 12.38 -2.84 -3.09
N ASP A 33 12.83 -2.33 -4.23
CA ASP A 33 12.64 -0.93 -4.56
C ASP A 33 11.18 -0.65 -4.98
N PHE A 34 10.59 0.34 -4.34
CA PHE A 34 9.24 0.79 -4.67
C PHE A 34 9.08 2.27 -4.33
N THR A 35 8.02 2.87 -4.86
CA THR A 35 7.67 4.26 -4.55
C THR A 35 6.30 4.30 -3.86
N VAL A 36 6.13 5.27 -2.96
CA VAL A 36 4.84 5.53 -2.33
C VAL A 36 4.04 6.44 -3.26
N ILE A 37 2.87 5.98 -3.66
CA ILE A 37 1.97 6.73 -4.56
C ILE A 37 1.05 7.62 -3.73
N GLU A 38 0.49 7.09 -2.65
CA GLU A 38 -0.40 7.84 -1.76
C GLU A 38 -0.30 7.32 -0.34
N GLY A 39 -0.28 8.25 0.62
CA GLY A 39 -0.40 7.95 2.04
C GLY A 39 -1.70 8.51 2.60
N VAL A 40 -1.63 9.53 3.47
CA VAL A 40 -2.83 10.17 4.02
C VAL A 40 -3.60 10.91 2.93
N ARG A 41 -4.92 10.74 2.95
CA ARG A 41 -5.83 11.37 2.00
C ARG A 41 -6.78 12.29 2.76
N SER A 42 -7.01 13.51 2.24
CA SER A 42 -7.99 14.41 2.82
C SER A 42 -9.42 13.91 2.57
N LEU A 43 -10.35 14.30 3.43
CA LEU A 43 -11.77 13.99 3.22
C LEU A 43 -12.27 14.60 1.91
N GLU A 44 -11.80 15.79 1.56
CA GLU A 44 -12.19 16.44 0.31
C GLU A 44 -11.78 15.62 -0.90
N THR A 45 -10.53 15.14 -0.93
CA THR A 45 -10.06 14.25 -1.99
C THR A 45 -10.88 12.97 -2.04
N GLN A 46 -11.24 12.40 -0.89
CA GLN A 46 -12.06 11.20 -0.83
C GLN A 46 -13.45 11.44 -1.43
N LYS A 47 -14.05 12.59 -1.14
CA LYS A 47 -15.34 12.98 -1.75
C LYS A 47 -15.24 13.08 -3.27
N GLU A 48 -14.14 13.64 -3.77
CA GLU A 48 -13.91 13.71 -5.22
C GLU A 48 -13.80 12.32 -5.84
N TYR A 49 -13.11 11.39 -5.18
CA TYR A 49 -12.97 10.02 -5.65
C TYR A 49 -14.32 9.31 -5.71
N VAL A 50 -15.17 9.51 -4.70
CA VAL A 50 -16.53 8.95 -4.71
C VAL A 50 -17.35 9.55 -5.85
N ALA A 51 -17.28 10.86 -6.05
CA ALA A 51 -18.02 11.55 -7.12
C ALA A 51 -17.59 11.09 -8.52
N LYS A 52 -16.32 10.74 -8.69
CA LYS A 52 -15.79 10.22 -9.97
C LYS A 52 -15.99 8.72 -10.16
N GLY A 53 -16.53 8.03 -9.16
CA GLY A 53 -16.65 6.58 -9.21
C GLY A 53 -15.35 5.82 -8.91
N ALA A 54 -14.28 6.52 -8.53
CA ALA A 54 -12.99 5.90 -8.21
C ALA A 54 -12.99 5.25 -6.82
N SER A 55 -13.95 5.61 -5.97
CA SER A 55 -14.15 4.98 -4.66
C SER A 55 -15.63 4.84 -4.39
N LYS A 56 -15.99 3.83 -3.59
CA LYS A 56 -17.38 3.55 -3.20
C LYS A 56 -17.72 4.00 -1.79
N THR A 57 -16.78 4.58 -1.05
CA THR A 57 -16.99 4.92 0.34
C THR A 57 -16.35 6.27 0.69
N LEU A 58 -16.98 6.98 1.65
CA LEU A 58 -16.38 8.16 2.25
C LEU A 58 -15.48 7.78 3.44
N LYS A 59 -15.47 6.50 3.85
CA LYS A 59 -14.67 5.98 4.97
C LYS A 59 -13.47 5.23 4.46
N SER A 60 -12.49 5.94 3.92
CA SER A 60 -11.25 5.34 3.46
C SER A 60 -10.23 5.28 4.60
N LYS A 61 -9.49 4.17 4.70
CA LYS A 61 -8.38 4.07 5.66
C LYS A 61 -7.23 5.01 5.34
N HIS A 62 -7.12 5.50 4.12
CA HIS A 62 -6.17 6.57 3.77
C HIS A 62 -6.44 7.85 4.57
N ILE A 63 -7.70 8.17 4.87
CA ILE A 63 -8.06 9.35 5.66
C ILE A 63 -7.51 9.23 7.09
N GLU A 64 -7.54 8.03 7.64
CA GLU A 64 -7.05 7.76 9.00
C GLU A 64 -5.53 7.57 9.07
N GLY A 65 -4.83 7.62 7.95
CA GLY A 65 -3.40 7.31 7.88
C GLY A 65 -3.09 5.83 8.03
N LYS A 66 -4.07 4.94 7.84
CA LYS A 66 -3.91 3.50 8.04
C LYS A 66 -3.82 2.71 6.74
N ALA A 67 -3.66 3.40 5.62
CA ALA A 67 -3.49 2.78 4.31
C ALA A 67 -2.45 3.51 3.49
N VAL A 68 -1.80 2.77 2.60
CA VAL A 68 -0.88 3.32 1.59
C VAL A 68 -1.13 2.64 0.26
N ASP A 69 -0.84 3.38 -0.81
CA ASP A 69 -0.72 2.81 -2.15
C ASP A 69 0.74 2.93 -2.56
N ILE A 70 1.31 1.81 -2.99
CA ILE A 70 2.72 1.73 -3.42
C ILE A 70 2.81 1.05 -4.78
N ALA A 71 3.92 1.26 -5.46
CA ALA A 71 4.19 0.61 -6.75
C ALA A 71 5.66 0.23 -6.85
N PRO A 72 5.98 -0.97 -7.40
CA PRO A 72 7.36 -1.32 -7.67
C PRO A 72 8.04 -0.27 -8.55
N TYR A 73 9.29 0.02 -8.29
CA TYR A 73 10.06 0.98 -9.09
C TYR A 73 11.00 0.25 -10.05
N PRO A 74 11.11 0.65 -11.32
CA PRO A 74 10.33 1.71 -11.99
C PRO A 74 8.85 1.34 -12.12
N VAL A 75 7.98 2.36 -12.06
CA VAL A 75 6.53 2.15 -12.02
C VAL A 75 6.00 1.73 -13.39
N ASP A 76 5.34 0.59 -13.43
CA ASP A 76 4.62 0.08 -14.60
C ASP A 76 3.37 -0.64 -14.11
N TYR A 77 2.23 0.04 -14.21
CA TYR A 77 0.96 -0.50 -13.71
C TYR A 77 0.45 -1.70 -14.51
N ASP A 78 1.01 -1.96 -15.68
CA ASP A 78 0.63 -3.11 -16.50
C ASP A 78 1.39 -4.39 -16.07
N ASP A 79 2.44 -4.26 -15.28
CA ASP A 79 3.23 -5.40 -14.81
C ASP A 79 2.69 -5.92 -13.48
N GLU A 80 1.57 -6.63 -13.51
CA GLU A 80 0.94 -7.14 -12.29
C GLU A 80 1.82 -8.11 -11.53
N GLU A 81 2.65 -8.90 -12.22
CA GLU A 81 3.54 -9.86 -11.54
C GLU A 81 4.49 -9.17 -10.56
N ARG A 82 5.02 -8.01 -10.91
CA ARG A 82 5.88 -7.26 -10.00
C ARG A 82 5.10 -6.74 -8.79
N PHE A 83 3.85 -6.32 -8.98
CA PHE A 83 2.99 -5.93 -7.86
C PHE A 83 2.70 -7.11 -6.94
N VAL A 84 2.47 -8.29 -7.51
CA VAL A 84 2.23 -9.50 -6.71
C VAL A 84 3.49 -9.86 -5.92
N TYR A 85 4.66 -9.79 -6.54
CA TYR A 85 5.92 -10.05 -5.86
C TYR A 85 6.13 -9.09 -4.69
N LEU A 86 5.96 -7.78 -4.94
CA LEU A 86 6.05 -6.77 -3.89
C LEU A 86 5.03 -7.02 -2.78
N GLY A 87 3.79 -7.36 -3.16
CA GLY A 87 2.72 -7.63 -2.18
C GLY A 87 3.07 -8.76 -1.23
N GLY A 88 3.56 -9.87 -1.76
CA GLY A 88 4.01 -10.99 -0.94
C GLY A 88 5.17 -10.61 -0.02
N PHE A 89 6.09 -9.80 -0.53
CA PHE A 89 7.23 -9.32 0.25
C PHE A 89 6.77 -8.43 1.41
N VAL A 90 5.88 -7.48 1.14
CA VAL A 90 5.33 -6.59 2.17
C VAL A 90 4.61 -7.39 3.25
N LEU A 91 3.76 -8.33 2.85
CA LEU A 91 3.01 -9.15 3.82
C LEU A 91 3.93 -10.02 4.65
N GLY A 92 5.01 -10.56 4.07
CA GLY A 92 6.01 -11.33 4.79
C GLY A 92 6.74 -10.49 5.82
N VAL A 93 7.16 -9.29 5.45
CA VAL A 93 7.81 -8.35 6.38
C VAL A 93 6.85 -7.97 7.50
N ALA A 94 5.60 -7.65 7.16
CA ALA A 94 4.58 -7.32 8.16
C ALA A 94 4.39 -8.45 9.17
N SER A 95 4.35 -9.69 8.68
CA SER A 95 4.24 -10.88 9.54
C SER A 95 5.41 -10.96 10.53
N GLN A 96 6.63 -10.72 10.06
CA GLN A 96 7.81 -10.72 10.93
C GLN A 96 7.76 -9.64 12.00
N LEU A 97 7.20 -8.49 11.67
CA LEU A 97 7.09 -7.37 12.60
C LEU A 97 5.83 -7.42 13.47
N GLY A 98 5.01 -8.46 13.32
CA GLY A 98 3.78 -8.60 14.09
C GLY A 98 2.70 -7.59 13.69
N VAL A 99 2.75 -7.09 12.46
CA VAL A 99 1.78 -6.12 11.95
C VAL A 99 0.80 -6.84 11.02
N LYS A 100 -0.49 -6.75 11.33
CA LYS A 100 -1.53 -7.38 10.52
C LYS A 100 -1.99 -6.42 9.43
N LEU A 101 -1.72 -6.77 8.19
CA LEU A 101 -2.10 -5.98 7.01
C LEU A 101 -3.13 -6.69 6.17
N ARG A 102 -3.91 -5.88 5.44
CA ARG A 102 -4.78 -6.34 4.36
C ARG A 102 -4.27 -5.76 3.05
N TRP A 103 -4.15 -6.60 2.03
CA TRP A 103 -3.67 -6.23 0.71
C TRP A 103 -4.81 -6.22 -0.30
N GLY A 104 -4.74 -5.30 -1.26
CA GLY A 104 -5.82 -5.12 -2.25
C GLY A 104 -5.96 -6.23 -3.29
N LEU A 105 -5.11 -7.26 -3.27
CA LEU A 105 -5.32 -8.49 -4.04
C LEU A 105 -5.73 -9.66 -3.14
N ASP A 106 -5.89 -9.44 -1.85
CA ASP A 106 -6.26 -10.50 -0.91
C ASP A 106 -7.02 -9.89 0.28
N TRP A 107 -8.19 -9.32 -0.01
CA TRP A 107 -8.99 -8.60 0.98
C TRP A 107 -9.45 -9.46 2.15
N ASP A 108 -9.76 -10.73 1.89
CA ASP A 108 -10.20 -11.68 2.92
C ASP A 108 -9.05 -12.41 3.59
N ARG A 109 -7.81 -12.12 3.19
CA ARG A 109 -6.60 -12.69 3.78
C ARG A 109 -6.57 -14.22 3.76
N ASP A 110 -7.07 -14.81 2.67
CA ASP A 110 -7.10 -16.26 2.48
C ASP A 110 -5.92 -16.82 1.70
N THR A 111 -4.99 -15.97 1.29
CA THR A 111 -3.78 -16.24 0.49
C THR A 111 -4.03 -16.53 -1.00
N TYR A 112 -5.27 -16.43 -1.45
CA TYR A 112 -5.61 -16.56 -2.86
C TYR A 112 -5.87 -15.18 -3.47
N THR A 113 -5.20 -14.87 -4.58
CA THR A 113 -5.35 -13.58 -5.24
C THR A 113 -6.30 -13.60 -6.43
N LYS A 114 -6.63 -14.78 -6.95
CA LYS A 114 -7.46 -14.91 -8.16
C LYS A 114 -8.95 -14.75 -7.88
N ASP A 115 -9.37 -14.94 -6.64
CA ASP A 115 -10.78 -14.81 -6.25
C ASP A 115 -11.15 -13.41 -5.77
N THR A 116 -10.23 -12.44 -5.90
CA THR A 116 -10.44 -11.07 -5.48
C THR A 116 -11.32 -10.32 -6.48
N GLY A 117 -12.45 -9.82 -6.02
CA GLY A 117 -13.39 -9.08 -6.87
C GLY A 117 -12.89 -7.69 -7.23
N PHE A 118 -12.57 -6.86 -6.22
CA PHE A 118 -11.97 -5.54 -6.42
C PHE A 118 -10.46 -5.66 -6.27
N ARG A 119 -9.75 -5.44 -7.37
CA ARG A 119 -8.30 -5.65 -7.42
C ARG A 119 -7.56 -4.32 -7.32
N ASP A 120 -6.79 -4.15 -6.25
CA ASP A 120 -5.99 -2.96 -6.02
C ASP A 120 -4.59 -3.38 -5.54
N ALA A 121 -3.75 -3.73 -6.49
CA ALA A 121 -2.49 -4.44 -6.25
C ALA A 121 -1.49 -3.66 -5.41
N GLY A 122 -1.56 -2.32 -5.43
CA GLY A 122 -0.65 -1.47 -4.66
C GLY A 122 -1.16 -1.08 -3.29
N HIS A 123 -2.37 -1.45 -2.92
CA HIS A 123 -3.03 -1.00 -1.69
C HIS A 123 -2.74 -1.93 -0.51
N PHE A 124 -2.27 -1.34 0.60
CA PHE A 124 -2.07 -2.04 1.87
C PHE A 124 -2.67 -1.20 2.99
N GLU A 125 -3.34 -1.86 3.91
CA GLU A 125 -3.97 -1.20 5.04
C GLU A 125 -3.82 -2.00 6.32
N ILE A 126 -3.84 -1.30 7.46
CA ILE A 126 -3.86 -1.95 8.77
C ILE A 126 -5.18 -2.70 8.92
N LYS A 127 -5.10 -3.99 9.27
CA LYS A 127 -6.27 -4.81 9.59
C LYS A 127 -6.58 -4.66 11.06
N GLU A 128 -7.72 -4.11 11.35
CA GLU A 128 -8.20 -3.92 12.71
C GLU A 128 -9.19 -4.98 13.14
#